data_9d1fa694a4c06c5e7dca13028d9a59f5
#
_entry.id   9d1fa694a4c06c5e7dca13028d9a59f5
#
_cell.length_a   1.000
_cell.length_b   1.000
_cell.length_c   1.000
_cell.angle_alpha   90.00
_cell.angle_beta   90.00
_cell.angle_gamma   90.00
#
_symmetry.space_group_name_H-M   'P 1'
#
loop_
_entity.id
_entity.type
_entity.pdbx_description
1 polymer ?
#
loop_
_entity_poly.entity_id
_entity_poly.type
_entity_poly.pdbx_seq_one_letter_code
_entity_poly.pdbx_strand_id
1 'polypeptide(L)'
;LRKLALAGMFLLAACGQSETDRESDRAAQAANPAGLSPGRQGLSRVVAAGSAFAAVAADESRAAEIGRDILLSGGNATDAATAMYFALAVTLPSAAGLGASGACIVHDDKTKTAEAFVFPPIAAPGAIAGQSFAVPSSVRGITLMHIRHGQLRWEQAVAPAERLARFGVPVSRALSRDLQAGASLVGADREMRRIFAKATGATVTEGDSWVQTDLAGTLGVIRQRGGGEFFQGALARNLSEQVSQMGGSLPLEALRNAVPKAGPPVSEGFGTFARRLVYVAPPPAAGALALAGWKGQAPAGPTPADSGGFSGLVAVDGKAGAAACTLSMGQLFGARMIVPGTGVMLAAPTPDAGSVSPVIIANPSNGEFTFAGAGGGSPSAAQATGAVARATVEGGQKLAAVLQARQGQGGTVNAIVCPSGLRSDAASCTAASDPAGAGLALSAVGR
;
A
#
# COMPACT_ATOMS: atom_id res chain seq x y z
N LEU A 1 -30.23 40.67 -74.10
CA LEU A 1 -30.74 41.79 -73.29
C LEU A 1 -30.18 41.69 -71.91
N ARG A 2 -29.35 42.62 -71.64
CA ARG A 2 -28.77 43.15 -70.39
C ARG A 2 -29.61 42.98 -69.15
N LYS A 3 -28.97 42.67 -68.01
CA LYS A 3 -28.87 43.59 -66.80
C LYS A 3 -27.86 43.11 -65.76
N LEU A 4 -27.05 44.06 -65.35
CA LEU A 4 -26.13 44.08 -64.26
C LEU A 4 -26.77 43.73 -62.88
N ALA A 5 -26.00 43.12 -62.02
CA ALA A 5 -26.21 43.18 -60.56
C ALA A 5 -24.89 43.37 -59.81
N LEU A 6 -24.91 44.32 -58.90
CA LEU A 6 -23.81 44.81 -58.06
C LEU A 6 -23.27 43.76 -57.06
N ALA A 7 -21.96 43.83 -56.84
CA ALA A 7 -21.23 43.17 -55.79
C ALA A 7 -21.41 43.90 -54.46
N GLY A 8 -21.76 43.19 -53.39
CA GLY A 8 -21.68 43.63 -52.03
C GLY A 8 -20.53 42.92 -51.33
N MET A 9 -19.50 43.68 -50.97
CA MET A 9 -18.28 43.21 -50.30
C MET A 9 -18.48 43.32 -48.81
N PHE A 10 -18.65 42.17 -48.11
CA PHE A 10 -18.58 42.10 -46.62
C PHE A 10 -17.17 41.77 -46.22
N LEU A 11 -16.49 42.74 -45.57
CA LEU A 11 -15.24 42.52 -44.85
C LEU A 11 -15.54 41.82 -43.54
N LEU A 12 -15.09 40.55 -43.41
CA LEU A 12 -14.95 39.85 -42.15
C LEU A 12 -13.52 40.10 -41.60
N ALA A 13 -13.42 40.91 -40.57
CA ALA A 13 -12.19 41.05 -39.78
C ALA A 13 -11.97 39.78 -38.95
N ALA A 14 -11.05 38.91 -39.39
CA ALA A 14 -10.54 37.80 -38.58
C ALA A 14 -9.41 38.33 -37.71
N CYS A 15 -9.61 38.41 -36.37
CA CYS A 15 -8.54 38.58 -35.43
C CYS A 15 -7.65 37.32 -35.45
N GLY A 16 -6.49 37.47 -36.10
CA GLY A 16 -5.44 36.46 -36.04
C GLY A 16 -4.73 36.49 -34.68
N GLN A 17 -4.86 35.43 -33.91
CA GLN A 17 -3.93 35.18 -32.83
C GLN A 17 -2.58 34.82 -33.43
N SER A 18 -1.50 35.41 -32.91
CA SER A 18 -0.14 35.23 -33.43
C SER A 18 0.34 33.77 -33.20
N GLU A 19 1.11 33.23 -34.13
CA GLU A 19 1.69 31.89 -34.04
C GLU A 19 2.56 31.70 -32.79
N THR A 20 3.10 32.78 -32.22
CA THR A 20 3.87 32.79 -30.97
C THR A 20 3.05 32.40 -29.74
N ASP A 21 1.75 32.72 -29.69
CA ASP A 21 0.90 32.34 -28.56
C ASP A 21 0.54 30.84 -28.59
N ARG A 22 0.45 30.25 -29.79
CA ARG A 22 0.19 28.82 -29.95
C ARG A 22 1.41 27.94 -29.65
N GLU A 23 2.60 28.46 -29.85
CA GLU A 23 3.85 27.75 -29.57
C GLU A 23 4.16 27.75 -28.07
N SER A 24 3.87 28.86 -27.37
CA SER A 24 3.99 28.94 -25.91
C SER A 24 3.02 28.03 -25.16
N ASP A 25 1.77 27.90 -25.66
CA ASP A 25 0.77 27.00 -25.08
C ASP A 25 1.11 25.51 -25.32
N ARG A 26 1.70 25.17 -26.47
CA ARG A 26 2.19 23.81 -26.75
C ARG A 26 3.43 23.44 -25.92
N ALA A 27 4.33 24.40 -25.71
CA ALA A 27 5.50 24.19 -24.87
C ALA A 27 5.12 24.00 -23.39
N ALA A 28 4.12 24.76 -22.90
CA ALA A 28 3.58 24.63 -21.55
C ALA A 28 2.85 23.29 -21.31
N GLN A 29 2.15 22.76 -22.32
CA GLN A 29 1.50 21.46 -22.28
C GLN A 29 2.47 20.28 -22.38
N ALA A 30 3.58 20.43 -23.10
CA ALA A 30 4.63 19.40 -23.21
C ALA A 30 5.49 19.29 -21.94
N ALA A 31 5.59 20.35 -21.14
CA ALA A 31 6.39 20.38 -19.93
C ALA A 31 5.69 19.79 -18.68
N ASN A 32 4.39 19.48 -18.74
CA ASN A 32 3.66 18.92 -17.61
C ASN A 32 2.63 17.87 -18.03
N PRO A 33 3.07 16.66 -18.45
CA PRO A 33 2.16 15.60 -18.91
C PRO A 33 1.27 15.01 -17.82
N ALA A 34 1.41 15.42 -16.54
CA ALA A 34 0.68 14.84 -15.42
C ALA A 34 -0.26 15.80 -14.67
N GLY A 35 -0.29 17.09 -15.00
CA GLY A 35 -1.22 18.05 -14.35
C GLY A 35 -1.11 18.15 -12.81
N LEU A 36 -0.02 17.69 -12.23
CA LEU A 36 0.18 17.66 -10.78
C LEU A 36 0.92 18.92 -10.33
N SER A 37 0.19 19.90 -9.82
CA SER A 37 0.78 21.01 -9.10
C SER A 37 1.51 20.52 -7.86
N PRO A 38 2.77 20.93 -7.62
CA PRO A 38 3.48 20.61 -6.37
C PRO A 38 2.78 21.35 -5.21
N GLY A 39 2.06 20.64 -4.36
CA GLY A 39 1.48 21.23 -3.17
C GLY A 39 0.11 20.73 -2.73
N ARG A 40 -0.55 19.81 -3.44
CA ARG A 40 -1.80 19.21 -2.95
C ARG A 40 -1.54 17.79 -2.45
N GLN A 41 -0.99 17.69 -1.26
CA GLN A 41 -0.96 16.43 -0.52
C GLN A 41 -2.35 16.14 0.08
N GLY A 42 -2.96 15.03 -0.34
CA GLY A 42 -3.69 14.16 0.56
C GLY A 42 -5.13 14.47 0.94
N LEU A 43 -5.86 15.41 0.30
CA LEU A 43 -7.29 15.58 0.59
C LEU A 43 -8.15 15.01 -0.53
N SER A 44 -8.80 13.89 -0.29
CA SER A 44 -9.82 13.34 -1.17
C SER A 44 -11.01 14.28 -1.32
N ARG A 45 -11.48 14.46 -2.54
CA ARG A 45 -12.67 15.21 -2.90
C ARG A 45 -13.91 14.58 -2.22
N VAL A 46 -14.75 15.40 -1.60
CA VAL A 46 -16.08 14.97 -1.14
C VAL A 46 -16.90 14.51 -2.35
N VAL A 47 -17.48 13.32 -2.25
CA VAL A 47 -18.27 12.69 -3.31
C VAL A 47 -19.62 13.37 -3.42
N ALA A 48 -20.13 13.58 -4.65
CA ALA A 48 -21.48 14.10 -4.89
C ALA A 48 -22.54 13.10 -4.39
N ALA A 49 -23.64 13.61 -3.84
CA ALA A 49 -24.74 12.80 -3.36
C ALA A 49 -25.30 11.88 -4.48
N GLY A 50 -25.32 10.57 -4.23
CA GLY A 50 -25.84 9.55 -5.17
C GLY A 50 -24.80 8.63 -5.81
N SER A 51 -23.49 8.89 -5.66
CA SER A 51 -22.44 7.98 -6.12
C SER A 51 -21.94 7.08 -4.99
N ALA A 52 -21.72 5.79 -5.29
CA ALA A 52 -21.10 4.87 -4.33
C ALA A 52 -19.67 5.35 -4.00
N PHE A 53 -19.36 5.60 -2.74
CA PHE A 53 -18.01 5.95 -2.31
C PHE A 53 -17.13 4.69 -2.31
N ALA A 54 -16.02 4.76 -2.99
CA ALA A 54 -14.94 3.79 -2.88
C ALA A 54 -13.61 4.54 -2.78
N ALA A 55 -12.66 4.02 -2.02
CA ALA A 55 -11.39 4.73 -1.82
C ALA A 55 -10.26 3.76 -1.46
N VAL A 56 -9.05 4.25 -1.66
CA VAL A 56 -7.80 3.59 -1.26
C VAL A 56 -6.86 4.59 -0.61
N ALA A 57 -5.97 4.11 0.27
CA ALA A 57 -4.82 4.88 0.73
C ALA A 57 -3.62 3.95 0.96
N ALA A 58 -2.42 4.41 0.65
CA ALA A 58 -1.18 3.66 0.83
C ALA A 58 0.01 4.61 1.08
N ASP A 59 1.09 4.09 1.66
CA ASP A 59 2.31 4.86 1.94
C ASP A 59 3.10 5.25 0.68
N GLU A 60 2.68 4.76 -0.49
CA GLU A 60 3.32 5.06 -1.76
C GLU A 60 2.26 5.38 -2.83
N SER A 61 2.49 6.45 -3.59
CA SER A 61 1.50 7.04 -4.48
C SER A 61 1.07 6.11 -5.62
N ARG A 62 2.02 5.43 -6.25
CA ARG A 62 1.72 4.55 -7.39
C ARG A 62 0.93 3.31 -6.98
N ALA A 63 1.19 2.80 -5.77
CA ALA A 63 0.39 1.72 -5.21
C ALA A 63 -1.07 2.15 -4.99
N ALA A 64 -1.29 3.36 -4.45
CA ALA A 64 -2.64 3.91 -4.30
C ALA A 64 -3.36 4.10 -5.65
N GLU A 65 -2.66 4.59 -6.68
CA GLU A 65 -3.22 4.72 -8.04
C GLU A 65 -3.67 3.36 -8.59
N ILE A 66 -2.83 2.32 -8.45
CA ILE A 66 -3.17 0.96 -8.88
C ILE A 66 -4.38 0.42 -8.12
N GLY A 67 -4.44 0.61 -6.80
CA GLY A 67 -5.60 0.19 -6.00
C GLY A 67 -6.90 0.85 -6.47
N ARG A 68 -6.87 2.17 -6.74
CA ARG A 68 -8.00 2.90 -7.32
C ARG A 68 -8.41 2.33 -8.68
N ASP A 69 -7.46 2.07 -9.56
CA ASP A 69 -7.72 1.56 -10.91
C ASP A 69 -8.34 0.16 -10.87
N ILE A 70 -7.95 -0.68 -9.89
CA ILE A 70 -8.59 -1.97 -9.63
C ILE A 70 -10.05 -1.80 -9.20
N LEU A 71 -10.35 -0.87 -8.27
CA LEU A 71 -11.73 -0.58 -7.88
C LEU A 71 -12.56 -0.07 -9.07
N LEU A 72 -12.01 0.83 -9.89
CA LEU A 72 -12.66 1.35 -11.09
C LEU A 72 -12.89 0.27 -12.16
N SER A 73 -12.05 -0.77 -12.18
CA SER A 73 -12.20 -1.92 -13.08
C SER A 73 -13.20 -2.97 -12.59
N GLY A 74 -13.93 -2.69 -11.51
CA GLY A 74 -14.93 -3.60 -10.93
C GLY A 74 -14.38 -4.59 -9.91
N GLY A 75 -13.13 -4.44 -9.46
CA GLY A 75 -12.59 -5.18 -8.34
C GLY A 75 -13.19 -4.73 -7.01
N ASN A 76 -13.13 -5.61 -6.00
CA ASN A 76 -13.52 -5.28 -4.63
C ASN A 76 -12.32 -4.75 -3.81
N ALA A 77 -12.56 -4.45 -2.53
CA ALA A 77 -11.53 -3.95 -1.62
C ALA A 77 -10.33 -4.92 -1.47
N THR A 78 -10.59 -6.23 -1.47
CA THR A 78 -9.53 -7.26 -1.38
C THR A 78 -8.68 -7.32 -2.65
N ASP A 79 -9.29 -7.18 -3.83
CA ASP A 79 -8.56 -7.12 -5.10
C ASP A 79 -7.64 -5.89 -5.14
N ALA A 80 -8.17 -4.74 -4.70
CA ALA A 80 -7.39 -3.49 -4.63
C ALA A 80 -6.22 -3.62 -3.65
N ALA A 81 -6.46 -4.16 -2.45
CA ALA A 81 -5.42 -4.40 -1.45
C ALA A 81 -4.34 -5.36 -1.96
N THR A 82 -4.73 -6.44 -2.67
CA THR A 82 -3.81 -7.39 -3.28
C THR A 82 -2.93 -6.72 -4.33
N ALA A 83 -3.51 -5.92 -5.22
CA ALA A 83 -2.76 -5.22 -6.26
C ALA A 83 -1.84 -4.13 -5.67
N MET A 84 -2.29 -3.41 -4.65
CA MET A 84 -1.47 -2.44 -3.92
C MET A 84 -0.27 -3.11 -3.23
N TYR A 85 -0.46 -4.28 -2.62
CA TYR A 85 0.66 -5.05 -2.04
C TYR A 85 1.74 -5.35 -3.07
N PHE A 86 1.37 -5.92 -4.22
CA PHE A 86 2.35 -6.23 -5.27
C PHE A 86 2.98 -4.97 -5.87
N ALA A 87 2.23 -3.88 -5.98
CA ALA A 87 2.76 -2.59 -6.39
C ALA A 87 3.79 -2.05 -5.40
N LEU A 88 3.49 -2.08 -4.08
CA LEU A 88 4.42 -1.70 -3.01
C LEU A 88 5.70 -2.55 -3.04
N ALA A 89 5.59 -3.85 -3.33
CA ALA A 89 6.77 -4.70 -3.44
C ALA A 89 7.74 -4.27 -4.56
N VAL A 90 7.24 -3.53 -5.55
CA VAL A 90 8.05 -2.91 -6.62
C VAL A 90 8.47 -1.50 -6.24
N THR A 91 7.56 -0.67 -5.72
CA THR A 91 7.76 0.78 -5.60
C THR A 91 8.30 1.21 -4.24
N LEU A 92 8.13 0.35 -3.19
CA LEU A 92 8.60 0.61 -1.83
C LEU A 92 9.15 -0.67 -1.16
N PRO A 93 10.12 -1.40 -1.79
CA PRO A 93 10.64 -2.64 -1.23
C PRO A 93 11.37 -2.47 0.10
N SER A 94 11.76 -1.26 0.45
CA SER A 94 12.33 -0.89 1.75
C SER A 94 11.42 -1.22 2.94
N ALA A 95 10.08 -1.23 2.70
CA ALA A 95 9.05 -1.43 3.73
C ALA A 95 8.05 -2.56 3.42
N ALA A 96 7.90 -2.99 2.16
CA ALA A 96 6.85 -3.91 1.72
C ALA A 96 7.30 -4.88 0.61
N GLY A 97 8.55 -5.36 0.62
CA GLY A 97 9.07 -6.31 -0.37
C GLY A 97 8.36 -7.68 -0.35
N LEU A 98 8.60 -8.52 -1.37
CA LEU A 98 8.04 -9.89 -1.43
C LEU A 98 8.50 -10.78 -0.27
N GLY A 99 9.62 -10.44 0.39
CA GLY A 99 10.11 -11.13 1.59
C GLY A 99 9.46 -10.67 2.89
N ALA A 100 8.53 -9.72 2.87
CA ALA A 100 7.89 -9.15 4.04
C ALA A 100 7.08 -10.16 4.88
N SER A 101 6.79 -9.79 6.10
CA SER A 101 5.74 -10.32 6.96
C SER A 101 4.59 -9.33 7.09
N GLY A 102 3.54 -9.64 7.85
CA GLY A 102 2.46 -8.68 8.05
C GLY A 102 1.17 -9.26 8.61
N ALA A 103 0.14 -8.42 8.60
CA ALA A 103 -1.23 -8.80 8.91
C ALA A 103 -2.22 -7.99 8.06
N CYS A 104 -3.29 -8.65 7.64
CA CYS A 104 -4.43 -8.04 6.97
C CYS A 104 -5.73 -8.34 7.72
N ILE A 105 -6.71 -7.45 7.61
CA ILE A 105 -8.09 -7.70 7.98
C ILE A 105 -8.95 -7.39 6.76
N VAL A 106 -9.91 -8.26 6.48
CA VAL A 106 -10.94 -8.06 5.46
C VAL A 106 -12.29 -8.04 6.16
N HIS A 107 -13.12 -7.04 5.86
CA HIS A 107 -14.54 -7.02 6.16
C HIS A 107 -15.31 -7.33 4.86
N ASP A 108 -16.05 -8.40 4.86
CA ASP A 108 -16.84 -8.85 3.73
C ASP A 108 -18.29 -8.31 3.85
N ASP A 109 -18.71 -7.54 2.87
CA ASP A 109 -20.03 -6.88 2.84
C ASP A 109 -21.20 -7.88 2.70
N LYS A 110 -20.95 -9.05 2.09
CA LYS A 110 -21.97 -10.07 1.82
C LYS A 110 -22.25 -10.91 3.07
N THR A 111 -21.18 -11.39 3.71
CA THR A 111 -21.28 -12.19 4.93
C THR A 111 -21.41 -11.33 6.19
N LYS A 112 -21.06 -10.03 6.10
CA LYS A 112 -21.02 -9.06 7.21
C LYS A 112 -20.06 -9.47 8.33
N THR A 113 -19.06 -10.26 7.97
CA THR A 113 -18.04 -10.78 8.89
C THR A 113 -16.68 -10.16 8.57
N ALA A 114 -15.81 -10.19 9.56
CA ALA A 114 -14.40 -9.85 9.37
C ALA A 114 -13.53 -11.08 9.52
N GLU A 115 -12.48 -11.18 8.70
CA GLU A 115 -11.45 -12.22 8.77
C GLU A 115 -10.08 -11.57 8.83
N ALA A 116 -9.22 -12.09 9.71
CA ALA A 116 -7.83 -11.67 9.83
C ALA A 116 -6.90 -12.70 9.19
N PHE A 117 -5.87 -12.21 8.53
CA PHE A 117 -4.79 -12.97 7.91
C PHE A 117 -3.48 -12.53 8.55
N VAL A 118 -2.85 -13.39 9.34
CA VAL A 118 -1.58 -13.09 10.01
C VAL A 118 -0.49 -13.97 9.42
N PHE A 119 0.52 -13.35 8.86
CA PHE A 119 1.72 -13.97 8.29
C PHE A 119 2.95 -13.38 8.99
N PRO A 120 3.27 -13.91 10.20
CA PRO A 120 4.26 -13.33 11.08
C PRO A 120 5.68 -13.49 10.54
N PRO A 121 6.64 -12.69 11.04
CA PRO A 121 8.06 -12.90 10.76
C PRO A 121 8.51 -14.20 11.44
N ILE A 122 9.04 -15.11 10.66
CA ILE A 122 9.63 -16.38 11.10
C ILE A 122 11.11 -16.32 10.76
N ALA A 123 11.98 -16.41 11.74
CA ALA A 123 13.41 -16.44 11.49
C ALA A 123 13.77 -17.67 10.64
N ALA A 124 14.56 -17.47 9.59
CA ALA A 124 15.13 -18.56 8.83
C ALA A 124 16.12 -19.37 9.71
N PRO A 125 16.30 -20.67 9.45
CA PRO A 125 17.18 -21.51 10.27
C PRO A 125 18.68 -21.20 10.10
N GLY A 126 19.05 -20.34 9.13
CA GLY A 126 20.42 -19.93 8.88
C GLY A 126 20.56 -18.41 8.78
N ALA A 127 21.81 -17.96 8.69
CA ALA A 127 22.16 -16.56 8.52
C ALA A 127 23.05 -16.41 7.28
N ILE A 128 23.07 -15.23 6.66
CA ILE A 128 23.98 -14.87 5.56
C ILE A 128 25.01 -13.89 6.13
N ALA A 129 26.28 -14.23 6.06
CA ALA A 129 27.37 -13.43 6.62
C ALA A 129 27.13 -13.01 8.09
N GLY A 130 26.53 -13.89 8.89
CA GLY A 130 26.18 -13.64 10.31
C GLY A 130 24.90 -12.82 10.51
N GLN A 131 24.22 -12.39 9.45
CA GLN A 131 22.98 -11.62 9.52
C GLN A 131 21.76 -12.53 9.35
N SER A 132 20.87 -12.53 10.36
CA SER A 132 19.61 -13.25 10.32
C SER A 132 18.62 -12.62 9.34
N PHE A 133 17.78 -13.45 8.72
CA PHE A 133 16.69 -13.00 7.86
C PHE A 133 15.42 -13.79 8.15
N ALA A 134 14.28 -13.27 7.73
CA ALA A 134 13.00 -13.96 7.90
C ALA A 134 12.65 -14.79 6.66
N VAL A 135 11.95 -15.89 6.90
CA VAL A 135 11.32 -16.67 5.83
C VAL A 135 10.23 -15.81 5.19
N PRO A 136 10.25 -15.59 3.87
CA PRO A 136 9.20 -14.85 3.18
C PRO A 136 7.81 -15.42 3.47
N SER A 137 6.86 -14.60 3.90
CA SER A 137 5.52 -15.07 4.27
C SER A 137 4.36 -14.26 3.65
N SER A 138 4.62 -13.01 3.26
CA SER A 138 3.58 -12.09 2.78
C SER A 138 2.88 -12.55 1.49
N VAL A 139 3.62 -13.05 0.49
CA VAL A 139 3.01 -13.52 -0.77
C VAL A 139 1.95 -14.59 -0.48
N ARG A 140 2.22 -15.52 0.46
CA ARG A 140 1.27 -16.56 0.82
C ARG A 140 0.06 -16.03 1.58
N GLY A 141 0.27 -15.08 2.48
CA GLY A 141 -0.81 -14.42 3.22
C GLY A 141 -1.75 -13.67 2.30
N ILE A 142 -1.21 -12.86 1.40
CA ILE A 142 -1.96 -12.10 0.41
C ILE A 142 -2.67 -13.03 -0.60
N THR A 143 -2.00 -14.10 -1.04
CA THR A 143 -2.63 -15.10 -1.91
C THR A 143 -3.84 -15.75 -1.23
N LEU A 144 -3.71 -16.14 0.04
CA LEU A 144 -4.81 -16.72 0.80
C LEU A 144 -5.97 -15.73 0.97
N MET A 145 -5.66 -14.48 1.28
CA MET A 145 -6.65 -13.40 1.39
C MET A 145 -7.41 -13.21 0.07
N HIS A 146 -6.70 -13.16 -1.05
CA HIS A 146 -7.32 -13.01 -2.38
C HIS A 146 -8.16 -14.23 -2.78
N ILE A 147 -7.71 -15.45 -2.51
CA ILE A 147 -8.49 -16.68 -2.79
C ILE A 147 -9.83 -16.68 -2.06
N ARG A 148 -9.87 -16.16 -0.81
CA ARG A 148 -11.08 -16.19 0.02
C ARG A 148 -12.05 -15.05 -0.27
N HIS A 149 -11.53 -13.87 -0.56
CA HIS A 149 -12.31 -12.64 -0.63
C HIS A 149 -12.15 -11.85 -1.93
N GLY A 150 -11.20 -12.22 -2.80
CA GLY A 150 -11.02 -11.58 -4.11
C GLY A 150 -12.17 -11.92 -5.07
N GLN A 151 -12.44 -11.02 -5.99
CA GLN A 151 -13.46 -11.15 -7.03
C GLN A 151 -12.84 -11.20 -8.42
N LEU A 152 -11.75 -10.49 -8.66
CA LEU A 152 -11.01 -10.51 -9.92
C LEU A 152 -10.13 -11.75 -10.02
N ARG A 153 -9.75 -12.10 -11.24
CA ARG A 153 -8.76 -13.16 -11.45
C ARG A 153 -7.40 -12.71 -10.90
N TRP A 154 -6.67 -13.66 -10.33
CA TRP A 154 -5.35 -13.44 -9.74
C TRP A 154 -4.40 -12.65 -10.64
N GLU A 155 -4.38 -13.00 -11.93
CA GLU A 155 -3.49 -12.37 -12.90
C GLU A 155 -3.77 -10.87 -13.06
N GLN A 156 -5.02 -10.43 -12.88
CA GLN A 156 -5.40 -9.03 -12.96
C GLN A 156 -4.86 -8.21 -11.77
N ALA A 157 -4.80 -8.82 -10.59
CA ALA A 157 -4.25 -8.17 -9.40
C ALA A 157 -2.71 -8.05 -9.44
N VAL A 158 -2.01 -9.03 -10.04
CA VAL A 158 -0.53 -9.05 -10.09
C VAL A 158 0.04 -8.30 -11.30
N ALA A 159 -0.66 -8.31 -12.44
CA ALA A 159 -0.16 -7.76 -13.71
C ALA A 159 0.29 -6.27 -13.63
N PRO A 160 -0.36 -5.37 -12.87
CA PRO A 160 0.12 -3.99 -12.76
C PRO A 160 1.53 -3.91 -12.19
N ALA A 161 1.82 -4.67 -11.13
CA ALA A 161 3.14 -4.69 -10.49
C ALA A 161 4.23 -5.28 -11.41
N GLU A 162 3.93 -6.37 -12.12
CA GLU A 162 4.86 -6.92 -13.12
C GLU A 162 5.20 -5.89 -14.19
N ARG A 163 4.21 -5.12 -14.69
CA ARG A 163 4.46 -4.06 -15.67
C ARG A 163 5.35 -2.96 -15.11
N LEU A 164 5.11 -2.50 -13.87
CA LEU A 164 5.98 -1.50 -13.23
C LEU A 164 7.43 -1.98 -13.13
N ALA A 165 7.64 -3.21 -12.68
CA ALA A 165 8.98 -3.77 -12.56
C ALA A 165 9.67 -3.95 -13.92
N ARG A 166 8.93 -4.39 -14.95
CA ARG A 166 9.44 -4.71 -16.28
C ARG A 166 9.77 -3.48 -17.12
N PHE A 167 8.88 -2.49 -17.12
CA PHE A 167 9.00 -1.32 -18.00
C PHE A 167 9.52 -0.09 -17.26
N GLY A 168 9.69 -0.19 -15.96
CA GLY A 168 10.17 0.88 -15.11
C GLY A 168 9.03 1.72 -14.51
N VAL A 169 9.36 2.32 -13.39
CA VAL A 169 8.51 3.25 -12.66
C VAL A 169 9.39 4.41 -12.16
N PRO A 170 8.89 5.65 -12.15
CA PRO A 170 9.61 6.72 -11.48
C PRO A 170 9.79 6.41 -10.00
N VAL A 171 11.01 6.58 -9.48
CA VAL A 171 11.30 6.45 -8.05
C VAL A 171 10.41 7.44 -7.30
N SER A 172 9.62 6.93 -6.37
CA SER A 172 8.71 7.76 -5.57
C SER A 172 9.46 8.54 -4.50
N ARG A 173 8.81 9.59 -3.98
CA ARG A 173 9.34 10.35 -2.83
C ARG A 173 9.52 9.45 -1.60
N ALA A 174 8.61 8.49 -1.37
CA ALA A 174 8.71 7.54 -0.28
C ALA A 174 10.01 6.74 -0.37
N LEU A 175 10.26 6.08 -1.51
CA LEU A 175 11.48 5.30 -1.72
C LEU A 175 12.73 6.19 -1.72
N SER A 176 12.67 7.39 -2.31
CA SER A 176 13.81 8.32 -2.31
C SER A 176 14.24 8.72 -0.89
N ARG A 177 13.29 8.99 0.01
CA ARG A 177 13.55 9.25 1.43
C ARG A 177 14.23 8.05 2.10
N ASP A 178 13.70 6.85 1.86
CA ASP A 178 14.25 5.62 2.43
C ASP A 178 15.66 5.35 1.93
N LEU A 179 15.94 5.60 0.64
CA LEU A 179 17.28 5.48 0.06
C LEU A 179 18.27 6.48 0.65
N GLN A 180 17.81 7.71 0.93
CA GLN A 180 18.64 8.72 1.60
C GLN A 180 18.95 8.32 3.05
N ALA A 181 17.92 7.91 3.81
CA ALA A 181 18.07 7.45 5.19
C ALA A 181 18.94 6.18 5.30
N GLY A 182 18.84 5.29 4.32
CA GLY A 182 19.58 4.03 4.24
C GLY A 182 20.77 4.02 3.29
N ALA A 183 21.35 5.17 2.93
CA ALA A 183 22.40 5.24 1.91
C ALA A 183 23.62 4.36 2.22
N SER A 184 24.06 4.31 3.48
CA SER A 184 25.15 3.42 3.92
C SER A 184 24.76 1.94 3.84
N LEU A 185 23.48 1.61 4.07
CA LEU A 185 22.97 0.24 4.02
C LEU A 185 22.93 -0.28 2.58
N VAL A 186 22.43 0.55 1.65
CA VAL A 186 22.39 0.25 0.22
C VAL A 186 23.81 0.10 -0.33
N GLY A 187 24.73 0.95 0.12
CA GLY A 187 26.14 0.90 -0.28
C GLY A 187 26.92 -0.33 0.22
N ALA A 188 26.45 -1.01 1.26
CA ALA A 188 27.16 -2.14 1.85
C ALA A 188 27.01 -3.45 1.07
N ASP A 189 25.85 -3.70 0.46
CA ASP A 189 25.55 -4.93 -0.28
C ASP A 189 25.68 -4.75 -1.79
N ARG A 190 26.26 -5.76 -2.49
CA ARG A 190 26.51 -5.70 -3.94
C ARG A 190 25.21 -5.68 -4.75
N GLU A 191 24.25 -6.53 -4.39
CA GLU A 191 22.97 -6.64 -5.13
C GLU A 191 22.10 -5.41 -4.87
N MET A 192 22.09 -4.89 -3.65
CA MET A 192 21.39 -3.63 -3.36
C MET A 192 21.98 -2.47 -4.19
N ARG A 193 23.32 -2.34 -4.23
CA ARG A 193 23.95 -1.34 -5.11
C ARG A 193 23.56 -1.53 -6.56
N ARG A 194 23.55 -2.76 -7.08
CA ARG A 194 23.20 -3.06 -8.48
C ARG A 194 21.76 -2.64 -8.78
N ILE A 195 20.82 -2.97 -7.89
CA ILE A 195 19.38 -2.74 -8.11
C ILE A 195 19.01 -1.27 -7.95
N PHE A 196 19.60 -0.57 -6.98
CA PHE A 196 19.34 0.84 -6.73
C PHE A 196 20.30 1.80 -7.43
N ALA A 197 21.11 1.33 -8.39
CA ALA A 197 22.03 2.17 -9.14
C ALA A 197 21.43 2.65 -10.47
N LYS A 198 21.79 3.87 -10.84
CA LYS A 198 21.68 4.40 -12.21
C LYS A 198 22.78 3.78 -13.09
N ALA A 199 22.66 3.95 -14.41
CA ALA A 199 23.74 3.58 -15.35
C ALA A 199 25.07 4.27 -15.04
N THR A 200 25.07 5.42 -14.37
CA THR A 200 26.24 6.16 -13.90
C THR A 200 26.88 5.58 -12.63
N GLY A 201 26.26 4.57 -12.00
CA GLY A 201 26.66 4.01 -10.71
C GLY A 201 26.16 4.76 -9.47
N ALA A 202 25.54 5.95 -9.65
CA ALA A 202 24.92 6.67 -8.54
C ALA A 202 23.60 6.01 -8.11
N THR A 203 23.22 6.15 -6.84
CA THR A 203 21.91 5.70 -6.35
C THR A 203 20.76 6.46 -7.03
N VAL A 204 19.69 5.75 -7.37
CA VAL A 204 18.47 6.37 -7.92
C VAL A 204 17.85 7.34 -6.94
N THR A 205 17.25 8.41 -7.46
CA THR A 205 16.62 9.50 -6.69
C THR A 205 15.19 9.74 -7.19
N GLU A 206 14.38 10.52 -6.47
CA GLU A 206 13.00 10.85 -6.85
C GLU A 206 12.90 11.25 -8.33
N GLY A 207 11.98 10.63 -9.05
CA GLY A 207 11.71 10.87 -10.45
C GLY A 207 12.57 10.07 -11.44
N ASP A 208 13.67 9.46 -11.02
CA ASP A 208 14.46 8.60 -11.90
C ASP A 208 13.67 7.38 -12.36
N SER A 209 13.77 7.01 -13.62
CA SER A 209 13.18 5.77 -14.12
C SER A 209 13.94 4.56 -13.57
N TRP A 210 13.23 3.64 -12.93
CA TRP A 210 13.80 2.49 -12.25
C TRP A 210 13.18 1.19 -12.74
N VAL A 211 14.00 0.34 -13.37
CA VAL A 211 13.61 -0.97 -13.93
C VAL A 211 14.15 -2.08 -13.04
N GLN A 212 13.34 -3.09 -12.75
CA GLN A 212 13.68 -4.21 -11.87
C GLN A 212 13.45 -5.54 -12.60
N THR A 213 14.33 -5.87 -13.55
CA THR A 213 14.17 -7.03 -14.46
C THR A 213 14.01 -8.35 -13.72
N ASP A 214 14.82 -8.59 -12.67
CA ASP A 214 14.77 -9.83 -11.90
C ASP A 214 13.42 -9.96 -11.17
N LEU A 215 12.97 -8.88 -10.53
CA LEU A 215 11.68 -8.83 -9.85
C LEU A 215 10.51 -8.99 -10.83
N ALA A 216 10.62 -8.42 -12.04
CA ALA A 216 9.63 -8.62 -13.09
C ALA A 216 9.50 -10.09 -13.51
N GLY A 217 10.62 -10.82 -13.58
CA GLY A 217 10.63 -12.27 -13.80
C GLY A 217 9.90 -13.03 -12.71
N THR A 218 10.22 -12.72 -11.45
CA THR A 218 9.57 -13.31 -10.26
C THR A 218 8.06 -13.04 -10.23
N LEU A 219 7.65 -11.78 -10.44
CA LEU A 219 6.24 -11.40 -10.52
C LEU A 219 5.51 -12.06 -11.70
N GLY A 220 6.19 -12.25 -12.84
CA GLY A 220 5.66 -12.96 -13.99
C GLY A 220 5.33 -14.42 -13.67
N VAL A 221 6.20 -15.12 -12.93
CA VAL A 221 5.96 -16.48 -12.46
C VAL A 221 4.79 -16.51 -11.47
N ILE A 222 4.79 -15.63 -10.48
CA ILE A 222 3.70 -15.49 -9.49
C ILE A 222 2.36 -15.23 -10.19
N ARG A 223 2.32 -14.35 -11.18
CA ARG A 223 1.12 -14.05 -11.94
C ARG A 223 0.60 -15.24 -12.73
N GLN A 224 1.48 -15.96 -13.44
CA GLN A 224 1.09 -17.04 -14.35
C GLN A 224 0.76 -18.35 -13.64
N ARG A 225 1.46 -18.65 -12.53
CA ARG A 225 1.37 -19.95 -11.84
C ARG A 225 0.77 -19.86 -10.45
N GLY A 226 0.43 -18.63 -10.00
CA GLY A 226 -0.10 -18.38 -8.67
C GLY A 226 0.99 -18.20 -7.60
N GLY A 227 0.60 -17.64 -6.45
CA GLY A 227 1.51 -17.38 -5.33
C GLY A 227 2.13 -18.65 -4.72
N GLY A 228 1.54 -19.82 -4.95
CA GLY A 228 2.07 -21.10 -4.47
C GLY A 228 3.47 -21.43 -4.99
N GLU A 229 3.83 -20.97 -6.20
CA GLU A 229 5.16 -21.17 -6.79
C GLU A 229 6.28 -20.59 -5.93
N PHE A 230 6.00 -19.54 -5.17
CA PHE A 230 6.94 -18.91 -4.25
C PHE A 230 7.33 -19.80 -3.06
N PHE A 231 6.52 -20.82 -2.71
CA PHE A 231 6.70 -21.64 -1.52
C PHE A 231 6.98 -23.13 -1.79
N GLN A 232 6.63 -23.61 -2.97
CA GLN A 232 6.76 -25.04 -3.28
C GLN A 232 7.11 -25.36 -4.73
N GLY A 233 7.13 -24.36 -5.61
CA GLY A 233 7.41 -24.52 -7.04
C GLY A 233 8.87 -24.34 -7.43
N ALA A 234 9.11 -24.06 -8.70
CA ALA A 234 10.43 -23.78 -9.24
C ALA A 234 11.04 -22.50 -8.63
N LEU A 235 10.20 -21.49 -8.38
CA LEU A 235 10.65 -20.24 -7.77
C LEU A 235 11.15 -20.47 -6.34
N ALA A 236 10.46 -21.33 -5.54
CA ALA A 236 10.91 -21.68 -4.19
C ALA A 236 12.28 -22.38 -4.22
N ARG A 237 12.49 -23.29 -5.17
CA ARG A 237 13.79 -23.97 -5.33
C ARG A 237 14.88 -22.99 -5.69
N ASN A 238 14.62 -22.08 -6.62
CA ASN A 238 15.59 -21.04 -7.00
C ASN A 238 15.93 -20.13 -5.80
N LEU A 239 14.95 -19.66 -5.03
CA LEU A 239 15.19 -18.88 -3.83
C LEU A 239 16.08 -19.62 -2.81
N SER A 240 15.76 -20.90 -2.54
CA SER A 240 16.53 -21.74 -1.62
C SER A 240 17.98 -21.92 -2.09
N GLU A 241 18.17 -22.18 -3.37
CA GLU A 241 19.49 -22.35 -3.99
C GLU A 241 20.32 -21.06 -3.95
N GLN A 242 19.75 -19.93 -4.37
CA GLN A 242 20.43 -18.64 -4.36
C GLN A 242 20.82 -18.21 -2.93
N VAL A 243 19.95 -18.41 -1.94
CA VAL A 243 20.27 -18.15 -0.52
C VAL A 243 21.43 -19.05 -0.06
N SER A 244 21.46 -20.32 -0.49
CA SER A 244 22.58 -21.21 -0.19
C SER A 244 23.88 -20.74 -0.81
N GLN A 245 23.85 -20.23 -2.06
CA GLN A 245 25.02 -19.64 -2.73
C GLN A 245 25.52 -18.36 -2.03
N MET A 246 24.62 -17.63 -1.35
CA MET A 246 24.98 -16.49 -0.49
C MET A 246 25.59 -16.92 0.86
N GLY A 247 25.72 -18.23 1.13
CA GLY A 247 26.22 -18.79 2.39
C GLY A 247 25.16 -18.90 3.50
N GLY A 248 23.89 -18.72 3.16
CA GLY A 248 22.75 -18.85 4.10
C GLY A 248 22.05 -20.18 4.01
N SER A 249 20.92 -20.30 4.72
CA SER A 249 20.07 -21.48 4.67
C SER A 249 18.59 -21.08 4.67
N LEU A 250 17.90 -21.40 3.56
CA LEU A 250 16.47 -21.24 3.40
C LEU A 250 15.90 -22.56 2.84
N PRO A 251 15.75 -23.61 3.67
CA PRO A 251 15.25 -24.90 3.22
C PRO A 251 13.83 -24.78 2.64
N LEU A 252 13.51 -25.59 1.64
CA LEU A 252 12.15 -25.65 1.07
C LEU A 252 11.09 -25.95 2.14
N GLU A 253 11.45 -26.72 3.15
CA GLU A 253 10.57 -26.99 4.29
C GLU A 253 10.22 -25.72 5.07
N ALA A 254 11.18 -24.84 5.31
CA ALA A 254 10.91 -23.55 5.98
C ALA A 254 9.92 -22.71 5.18
N LEU A 255 10.09 -22.64 3.85
CA LEU A 255 9.13 -21.96 2.97
C LEU A 255 7.74 -22.61 3.01
N ARG A 256 7.66 -23.95 2.99
CA ARG A 256 6.39 -24.70 3.05
C ARG A 256 5.68 -24.51 4.38
N ASN A 257 6.44 -24.43 5.48
CA ASN A 257 5.91 -24.32 6.83
C ASN A 257 5.55 -22.86 7.23
N ALA A 258 5.95 -21.87 6.45
CA ALA A 258 5.55 -20.49 6.63
C ALA A 258 4.08 -20.26 6.21
N VAL A 259 3.15 -20.90 6.93
CA VAL A 259 1.71 -20.86 6.64
C VAL A 259 1.07 -19.69 7.37
N PRO A 260 0.34 -18.81 6.66
CA PRO A 260 -0.41 -17.73 7.30
C PRO A 260 -1.54 -18.30 8.17
N LYS A 261 -1.84 -17.64 9.26
CA LYS A 261 -3.02 -17.94 10.09
C LYS A 261 -4.18 -17.09 9.58
N ALA A 262 -5.28 -17.73 9.21
CA ALA A 262 -6.52 -17.06 8.82
C ALA A 262 -7.64 -17.45 9.76
N GLY A 263 -8.45 -16.50 10.19
CA GLY A 263 -9.57 -16.75 11.10
C GLY A 263 -10.17 -15.47 11.67
N PRO A 264 -11.01 -15.57 12.70
CA PRO A 264 -11.67 -14.40 13.27
C PRO A 264 -10.63 -13.42 13.85
N PRO A 265 -10.79 -12.10 13.61
CA PRO A 265 -10.01 -11.08 14.27
C PRO A 265 -10.37 -11.00 15.77
N VAL A 266 -9.49 -10.40 16.57
CA VAL A 266 -9.87 -9.93 17.89
C VAL A 266 -10.83 -8.75 17.70
N SER A 267 -11.92 -8.71 18.47
CA SER A 267 -12.90 -7.65 18.36
C SER A 267 -13.31 -7.09 19.71
N GLU A 268 -13.62 -5.80 19.70
CA GLU A 268 -14.16 -5.09 20.88
C GLU A 268 -15.35 -4.24 20.46
N GLY A 269 -16.47 -4.40 21.20
CA GLY A 269 -17.68 -3.65 20.96
C GLY A 269 -17.65 -2.25 21.59
N PHE A 270 -18.28 -1.28 20.95
CA PHE A 270 -18.40 0.08 21.49
C PHE A 270 -19.71 0.76 21.09
N GLY A 271 -20.01 1.88 21.77
CA GLY A 271 -21.19 2.69 21.56
C GLY A 271 -22.42 2.16 22.28
N THR A 272 -23.47 3.01 22.36
CA THR A 272 -24.76 2.66 22.94
C THR A 272 -25.38 1.52 22.13
N PHE A 273 -25.59 0.38 22.75
CA PHE A 273 -26.05 -0.87 22.12
C PHE A 273 -24.98 -1.74 21.44
N ALA A 274 -23.68 -1.48 21.65
CA ALA A 274 -22.53 -2.30 21.15
C ALA A 274 -22.69 -2.78 19.70
N ARG A 275 -23.23 -1.94 18.82
CA ARG A 275 -23.57 -2.32 17.44
C ARG A 275 -22.39 -2.23 16.48
N ARG A 276 -21.28 -1.64 16.90
CA ARG A 276 -20.05 -1.56 16.10
C ARG A 276 -18.95 -2.33 16.79
N LEU A 277 -18.13 -3.03 16.01
CA LEU A 277 -16.96 -3.76 16.49
C LEU A 277 -15.71 -3.15 15.89
N VAL A 278 -14.71 -2.96 16.74
CA VAL A 278 -13.34 -2.67 16.35
C VAL A 278 -12.64 -4.00 16.15
N TYR A 279 -12.21 -4.28 14.94
CA TYR A 279 -11.50 -5.49 14.58
C TYR A 279 -10.01 -5.19 14.47
N VAL A 280 -9.18 -6.01 15.13
CA VAL A 280 -7.72 -5.96 15.08
C VAL A 280 -7.14 -7.35 14.86
N ALA A 281 -5.92 -7.43 14.37
CA ALA A 281 -5.27 -8.71 14.08
C ALA A 281 -4.99 -9.51 15.38
N PRO A 282 -5.26 -10.83 15.38
CA PRO A 282 -4.98 -11.68 16.54
C PRO A 282 -3.46 -11.95 16.70
N PRO A 283 -3.01 -12.39 17.87
CA PRO A 283 -1.63 -12.83 18.06
C PRO A 283 -1.18 -13.88 17.02
N PRO A 284 0.09 -13.82 16.56
CA PRO A 284 1.19 -13.03 17.09
C PRO A 284 1.29 -11.59 16.56
N ALA A 285 0.32 -11.09 15.82
CA ALA A 285 0.28 -9.68 15.42
C ALA A 285 -0.08 -8.77 16.61
N ALA A 286 0.19 -7.47 16.45
CA ALA A 286 0.12 -6.49 17.53
C ALA A 286 -1.29 -5.85 17.71
N GLY A 287 -2.36 -6.62 17.56
CA GLY A 287 -3.73 -6.12 17.74
C GLY A 287 -3.98 -5.51 19.12
N ALA A 288 -3.33 -6.04 20.16
CA ALA A 288 -3.39 -5.46 21.50
C ALA A 288 -2.90 -4.00 21.55
N LEU A 289 -1.85 -3.65 20.78
CA LEU A 289 -1.38 -2.26 20.68
C LEU A 289 -2.40 -1.38 19.96
N ALA A 290 -3.03 -1.88 18.90
CA ALA A 290 -4.09 -1.15 18.22
C ALA A 290 -5.29 -0.89 19.13
N LEU A 291 -5.72 -1.89 19.91
CA LEU A 291 -6.76 -1.72 20.94
C LEU A 291 -6.34 -0.78 22.07
N ALA A 292 -5.07 -0.79 22.48
CA ALA A 292 -4.57 0.18 23.46
C ALA A 292 -4.71 1.61 22.94
N GLY A 293 -4.35 1.86 21.67
CA GLY A 293 -4.57 3.13 21.00
C GLY A 293 -6.06 3.52 20.92
N TRP A 294 -6.92 2.57 20.56
CA TRP A 294 -8.38 2.74 20.57
C TRP A 294 -8.92 3.12 21.97
N LYS A 295 -8.38 2.53 23.03
CA LYS A 295 -8.75 2.85 24.42
C LYS A 295 -8.15 4.16 24.94
N GLY A 296 -7.31 4.84 24.14
CA GLY A 296 -6.62 6.06 24.54
C GLY A 296 -5.52 5.82 25.58
N GLN A 297 -4.99 4.61 25.63
CA GLN A 297 -3.85 4.30 26.51
C GLN A 297 -2.57 4.90 25.92
N ALA A 298 -1.75 5.49 26.78
CA ALA A 298 -0.45 5.96 26.39
C ALA A 298 0.47 4.79 25.99
N PRO A 299 1.46 5.00 25.09
CA PRO A 299 2.48 4.01 24.80
C PRO A 299 3.17 3.55 26.10
N ALA A 300 3.41 2.24 26.23
CA ALA A 300 4.04 1.66 27.40
C ALA A 300 5.55 1.97 27.55
N GLY A 301 6.10 2.85 26.72
CA GLY A 301 7.51 3.24 26.69
C GLY A 301 7.75 4.39 25.72
N PRO A 302 9.01 4.81 25.56
CA PRO A 302 9.35 5.81 24.57
C PRO A 302 8.92 5.31 23.19
N THR A 303 8.22 6.15 22.43
CA THR A 303 7.83 5.84 21.05
C THR A 303 9.11 5.61 20.25
N PRO A 304 9.32 4.42 19.67
CA PRO A 304 10.48 4.20 18.83
C PRO A 304 10.53 5.25 17.72
N ALA A 305 11.72 5.75 17.45
CA ALA A 305 11.95 6.62 16.31
C ALA A 305 11.46 5.90 15.03
N ASP A 306 11.11 6.68 14.02
CA ASP A 306 10.69 6.13 12.71
C ASP A 306 11.85 5.28 12.15
N SER A 307 11.76 3.97 12.37
CA SER A 307 12.84 3.02 12.02
C SER A 307 12.74 2.56 10.56
N GLY A 308 11.69 2.97 9.87
CA GLY A 308 11.38 2.48 8.52
C GLY A 308 11.02 0.99 8.49
N GLY A 309 10.85 0.45 7.31
CA GLY A 309 10.60 -0.98 7.12
C GLY A 309 9.18 -1.45 7.43
N PHE A 310 8.22 -0.53 7.59
CA PHE A 310 6.79 -0.82 7.77
C PHE A 310 5.96 -0.02 6.77
N SER A 311 4.89 -0.63 6.25
CA SER A 311 3.99 0.03 5.31
C SER A 311 2.55 -0.38 5.53
N GLY A 312 1.63 0.59 5.42
CA GLY A 312 0.20 0.41 5.53
C GLY A 312 -0.53 0.65 4.21
N LEU A 313 -1.57 -0.13 3.96
CA LEU A 313 -2.49 0.08 2.87
C LEU A 313 -3.93 -0.21 3.29
N VAL A 314 -4.88 0.54 2.74
CA VAL A 314 -6.31 0.35 2.97
C VAL A 314 -7.09 0.53 1.67
N ALA A 315 -8.14 -0.25 1.52
CA ALA A 315 -9.11 -0.15 0.44
C ALA A 315 -10.53 -0.35 0.97
N VAL A 316 -11.47 0.41 0.44
CA VAL A 316 -12.91 0.29 0.71
C VAL A 316 -13.63 0.35 -0.63
N ASP A 317 -14.50 -0.60 -0.90
CA ASP A 317 -15.31 -0.62 -2.12
C ASP A 317 -16.70 -0.01 -1.91
N GLY A 318 -17.40 0.24 -3.01
CA GLY A 318 -18.73 0.88 -2.99
C GLY A 318 -19.85 0.04 -2.37
N LYS A 319 -19.56 -1.18 -1.94
CA LYS A 319 -20.53 -2.10 -1.28
C LYS A 319 -20.32 -2.19 0.23
N ALA A 320 -19.37 -1.44 0.78
CA ALA A 320 -18.91 -1.46 2.16
C ALA A 320 -18.01 -2.64 2.52
N GLY A 321 -17.47 -3.36 1.52
CA GLY A 321 -16.32 -4.23 1.69
C GLY A 321 -15.06 -3.41 2.00
N ALA A 322 -14.23 -3.89 2.91
CA ALA A 322 -13.00 -3.21 3.31
C ALA A 322 -11.84 -4.19 3.46
N ALA A 323 -10.64 -3.77 3.09
CA ALA A 323 -9.41 -4.50 3.34
C ALA A 323 -8.34 -3.53 3.84
N ALA A 324 -7.66 -3.90 4.93
CA ALA A 324 -6.57 -3.13 5.50
C ALA A 324 -5.40 -4.06 5.81
N CYS A 325 -4.20 -3.71 5.39
CA CYS A 325 -2.99 -4.50 5.61
C CYS A 325 -1.87 -3.62 6.17
N THR A 326 -1.12 -4.15 7.12
CA THR A 326 0.18 -3.63 7.53
C THR A 326 1.24 -4.66 7.20
N LEU A 327 2.28 -4.22 6.52
CA LEU A 327 3.41 -5.02 6.06
C LEU A 327 4.66 -4.63 6.83
N SER A 328 5.59 -5.56 7.01
CA SER A 328 6.84 -5.34 7.71
C SER A 328 8.01 -6.05 7.06
N MET A 329 9.06 -5.29 6.78
CA MET A 329 10.40 -5.79 6.50
C MET A 329 11.23 -5.94 7.79
N GLY A 330 10.67 -5.59 8.97
CA GLY A 330 11.32 -5.64 10.28
C GLY A 330 12.17 -4.42 10.59
N GLN A 331 12.80 -3.84 9.60
CA GLN A 331 13.58 -2.60 9.63
C GLN A 331 13.74 -2.08 8.20
N LEU A 332 14.26 -0.86 8.06
CA LEU A 332 14.51 -0.24 6.76
C LEU A 332 15.38 -1.15 5.88
N PHE A 333 14.88 -1.50 4.68
CA PHE A 333 15.47 -2.47 3.75
C PHE A 333 15.60 -3.90 4.31
N GLY A 334 14.81 -4.28 5.30
CA GLY A 334 14.78 -5.63 5.83
C GLY A 334 16.13 -6.14 6.32
N ALA A 335 16.50 -7.35 5.94
CA ALA A 335 17.82 -7.91 6.21
C ALA A 335 18.94 -7.28 5.36
N ARG A 336 18.63 -6.25 4.58
CA ARG A 336 19.58 -5.52 3.71
C ARG A 336 20.23 -6.41 2.67
N MET A 337 19.50 -7.40 2.21
CA MET A 337 19.94 -8.39 1.23
C MET A 337 18.85 -8.63 0.20
N ILE A 338 19.25 -8.71 -1.06
CA ILE A 338 18.40 -9.10 -2.17
C ILE A 338 18.90 -10.42 -2.72
N VAL A 339 18.00 -11.37 -2.91
CA VAL A 339 18.35 -12.69 -3.46
C VAL A 339 18.67 -12.53 -4.96
N PRO A 340 19.91 -12.82 -5.41
CA PRO A 340 20.34 -12.60 -6.78
C PRO A 340 19.44 -13.30 -7.82
N GLY A 341 19.21 -12.63 -8.95
CA GLY A 341 18.38 -13.15 -10.05
C GLY A 341 16.89 -13.27 -9.76
N THR A 342 16.43 -12.91 -8.55
CA THR A 342 15.02 -12.94 -8.16
C THR A 342 14.43 -11.57 -7.86
N GLY A 343 15.26 -10.60 -7.49
CA GLY A 343 14.82 -9.28 -7.02
C GLY A 343 14.11 -9.31 -5.65
N VAL A 344 14.09 -10.44 -4.96
CA VAL A 344 13.42 -10.58 -3.66
C VAL A 344 14.31 -10.03 -2.55
N MET A 345 13.88 -8.95 -1.92
CA MET A 345 14.50 -8.43 -0.69
C MET A 345 14.01 -9.25 0.52
N LEU A 346 14.94 -9.72 1.34
CA LEU A 346 14.64 -10.49 2.54
C LEU A 346 14.33 -9.57 3.72
N ALA A 347 13.29 -9.89 4.48
CA ALA A 347 12.95 -9.17 5.71
C ALA A 347 13.88 -9.55 6.87
N ALA A 348 14.00 -8.67 7.86
CA ALA A 348 14.69 -8.95 9.11
C ALA A 348 13.73 -9.52 10.16
N PRO A 349 14.10 -10.58 10.89
CA PRO A 349 13.28 -11.16 11.94
C PRO A 349 13.50 -10.42 13.27
N THR A 350 13.33 -9.10 13.28
CA THR A 350 13.49 -8.28 14.48
C THR A 350 12.29 -8.46 15.42
N PRO A 351 12.44 -8.21 16.73
CA PRO A 351 11.31 -8.25 17.68
C PRO A 351 10.13 -7.39 17.25
N ASP A 352 10.41 -6.23 16.64
CA ASP A 352 9.37 -5.30 16.17
C ASP A 352 8.70 -5.71 14.86
N ALA A 353 9.26 -6.68 14.13
CA ALA A 353 8.71 -7.11 12.83
C ALA A 353 7.26 -7.61 12.92
N GLY A 354 6.83 -8.10 14.09
CA GLY A 354 5.44 -8.48 14.38
C GLY A 354 4.57 -7.35 14.91
N SER A 355 5.10 -6.13 15.12
CA SER A 355 4.37 -4.98 15.66
C SER A 355 3.41 -4.36 14.64
N VAL A 356 2.63 -5.19 13.97
CA VAL A 356 1.70 -4.83 12.89
C VAL A 356 0.28 -5.18 13.28
N SER A 357 -0.64 -4.27 13.09
CA SER A 357 -2.08 -4.55 13.11
C SER A 357 -2.84 -3.44 12.38
N PRO A 358 -3.55 -3.75 11.30
CA PRO A 358 -4.57 -2.87 10.79
C PRO A 358 -5.77 -2.83 11.74
N VAL A 359 -6.65 -1.84 11.53
CA VAL A 359 -7.91 -1.67 12.27
C VAL A 359 -9.05 -1.54 11.26
N ILE A 360 -10.12 -2.30 11.45
CA ILE A 360 -11.40 -2.09 10.76
C ILE A 360 -12.50 -1.91 11.79
N ILE A 361 -13.45 -1.00 11.52
CA ILE A 361 -14.65 -0.82 12.34
C ILE A 361 -15.86 -0.99 11.43
N ALA A 362 -16.72 -1.94 11.79
CA ALA A 362 -17.96 -2.22 11.08
C ALA A 362 -19.05 -2.71 12.04
N ASN A 363 -20.28 -2.66 11.57
CA ASN A 363 -21.44 -3.21 12.29
C ASN A 363 -21.73 -4.64 11.80
N PRO A 364 -21.56 -5.67 12.64
CA PRO A 364 -21.73 -7.07 12.22
C PRO A 364 -23.19 -7.42 11.89
N SER A 365 -24.18 -6.63 12.36
CA SER A 365 -25.59 -6.93 12.12
C SER A 365 -26.06 -6.55 10.71
N ASN A 366 -25.58 -5.41 10.20
CA ASN A 366 -25.98 -4.89 8.90
C ASN A 366 -24.82 -4.76 7.90
N GLY A 367 -23.56 -4.99 8.31
CA GLY A 367 -22.39 -4.84 7.47
C GLY A 367 -22.01 -3.38 7.18
N GLU A 368 -22.47 -2.43 7.98
CA GLU A 368 -22.15 -1.01 7.82
C GLU A 368 -20.70 -0.75 8.13
N PHE A 369 -19.94 -0.26 7.15
CA PHE A 369 -18.56 0.14 7.30
C PHE A 369 -18.45 1.53 7.94
N THR A 370 -17.50 1.69 8.85
CA THR A 370 -17.25 2.96 9.53
C THR A 370 -15.79 3.43 9.39
N PHE A 371 -14.81 2.53 9.54
CA PHE A 371 -13.39 2.88 9.53
C PHE A 371 -12.53 1.73 9.02
N ALA A 372 -11.51 2.05 8.24
CA ALA A 372 -10.37 1.17 7.98
C ALA A 372 -9.08 1.99 8.07
N GLY A 373 -8.09 1.45 8.76
CA GLY A 373 -6.79 2.09 8.90
C GLY A 373 -5.66 1.07 8.95
N ALA A 374 -4.51 1.47 8.43
CA ALA A 374 -3.27 0.71 8.49
C ALA A 374 -2.10 1.68 8.64
N GLY A 375 -1.17 1.33 9.50
CA GLY A 375 -0.01 2.18 9.77
C GLY A 375 1.27 1.65 9.15
N GLY A 376 2.23 2.54 8.95
CA GLY A 376 3.56 2.27 8.42
C GLY A 376 4.65 3.07 9.16
N GLY A 377 5.88 2.99 8.68
CA GLY A 377 7.02 3.77 9.14
C GLY A 377 7.64 3.34 10.47
N SER A 378 6.87 2.83 11.42
CA SER A 378 7.34 2.56 12.78
C SER A 378 6.57 1.40 13.45
N PRO A 379 7.19 0.68 14.42
CA PRO A 379 6.50 -0.28 15.26
C PRO A 379 5.31 0.29 16.03
N SER A 380 5.29 1.59 16.32
CA SER A 380 4.18 2.27 17.00
C SER A 380 2.95 2.49 16.12
N ALA A 381 3.03 2.23 14.83
CA ALA A 381 1.97 2.49 13.87
C ALA A 381 0.65 1.76 14.20
N ALA A 382 0.70 0.55 14.77
CA ALA A 382 -0.51 -0.17 15.20
C ALA A 382 -1.30 0.62 16.25
N GLN A 383 -0.63 1.10 17.31
CA GLN A 383 -1.26 1.91 18.35
C GLN A 383 -1.75 3.25 17.80
N ALA A 384 -0.97 3.88 16.94
CA ALA A 384 -1.33 5.09 16.25
C ALA A 384 -2.62 4.94 15.44
N THR A 385 -2.76 3.82 14.71
CA THR A 385 -3.97 3.53 13.92
C THR A 385 -5.21 3.41 14.81
N GLY A 386 -5.10 2.75 15.96
CA GLY A 386 -6.18 2.69 16.95
C GLY A 386 -6.56 4.06 17.52
N ALA A 387 -5.58 4.91 17.81
CA ALA A 387 -5.82 6.26 18.30
C ALA A 387 -6.50 7.16 17.24
N VAL A 388 -6.11 7.05 15.97
CA VAL A 388 -6.77 7.73 14.85
C VAL A 388 -8.22 7.26 14.70
N ALA A 389 -8.47 5.95 14.76
CA ALA A 389 -9.81 5.38 14.72
C ALA A 389 -10.69 5.96 15.83
N ARG A 390 -10.20 6.00 17.07
CA ARG A 390 -10.94 6.59 18.20
C ARG A 390 -11.25 8.07 17.98
N ALA A 391 -10.25 8.86 17.66
CA ALA A 391 -10.40 10.31 17.50
C ALA A 391 -11.42 10.66 16.40
N THR A 392 -11.46 9.88 15.33
CA THR A 392 -12.38 10.12 14.20
C THR A 392 -13.78 9.55 14.43
N VAL A 393 -13.90 8.35 14.99
CA VAL A 393 -15.19 7.63 15.10
C VAL A 393 -15.92 7.96 16.39
N GLU A 394 -15.24 7.98 17.55
CA GLU A 394 -15.84 8.38 18.84
C GLU A 394 -15.75 9.88 19.06
N GLY A 395 -14.58 10.47 18.77
CA GLY A 395 -14.34 11.89 19.01
C GLY A 395 -14.93 12.81 17.94
N GLY A 396 -15.44 12.29 16.82
CA GLY A 396 -16.05 13.07 15.74
C GLY A 396 -15.09 14.04 15.05
N GLN A 397 -13.77 13.86 15.23
CA GLN A 397 -12.77 14.75 14.68
C GLN A 397 -12.57 14.47 13.18
N LYS A 398 -12.27 15.51 12.40
CA LYS A 398 -11.97 15.36 10.98
C LYS A 398 -10.65 14.58 10.79
N LEU A 399 -10.67 13.54 9.95
CA LEU A 399 -9.50 12.67 9.72
C LEU A 399 -8.22 13.46 9.39
N ALA A 400 -8.31 14.43 8.48
CA ALA A 400 -7.15 15.24 8.11
C ALA A 400 -6.56 16.04 9.30
N ALA A 401 -7.40 16.56 10.19
CA ALA A 401 -6.94 17.29 11.37
C ALA A 401 -6.26 16.35 12.38
N VAL A 402 -6.80 15.13 12.57
CA VAL A 402 -6.22 14.12 13.44
C VAL A 402 -4.84 13.69 12.94
N LEU A 403 -4.71 13.43 11.63
CA LEU A 403 -3.42 13.06 11.03
C LEU A 403 -2.41 14.21 11.08
N GLN A 404 -2.85 15.46 10.86
CA GLN A 404 -1.99 16.63 10.97
C GLN A 404 -1.46 16.83 12.40
N ALA A 405 -2.30 16.63 13.41
CA ALA A 405 -1.92 16.77 14.82
C ALA A 405 -0.93 15.69 15.30
N ARG A 406 -0.79 14.59 14.54
CA ARG A 406 0.12 13.49 14.85
C ARG A 406 1.54 13.69 14.32
N GLN A 407 1.80 14.71 13.51
CA GLN A 407 3.14 14.91 12.94
C GLN A 407 4.22 14.89 14.02
N GLY A 408 5.30 14.13 13.79
CA GLY A 408 6.41 13.95 14.73
C GLY A 408 6.18 12.92 15.84
N GLN A 409 5.03 12.24 15.89
CA GLN A 409 4.74 11.23 16.92
C GLN A 409 5.19 9.79 16.54
N GLY A 410 5.90 9.63 15.44
CA GLY A 410 6.39 8.34 14.91
C GLY A 410 5.28 7.51 14.25
N GLY A 411 5.66 6.81 13.18
CA GLY A 411 4.76 6.06 12.33
C GLY A 411 3.79 6.92 11.51
N THR A 412 3.34 6.38 10.41
CA THR A 412 2.31 6.97 9.53
C THR A 412 1.02 6.20 9.64
N VAL A 413 -0.12 6.81 9.31
CA VAL A 413 -1.43 6.14 9.26
C VAL A 413 -2.15 6.50 7.97
N ASN A 414 -2.52 5.48 7.21
CA ASN A 414 -3.44 5.59 6.08
C ASN A 414 -4.82 5.18 6.56
N ALA A 415 -5.85 6.00 6.32
CA ALA A 415 -7.18 5.69 6.82
C ALA A 415 -8.30 6.15 5.88
N ILE A 416 -9.42 5.43 5.97
CA ILE A 416 -10.69 5.74 5.36
C ILE A 416 -11.73 5.71 6.47
N VAL A 417 -12.51 6.78 6.61
CA VAL A 417 -13.55 6.91 7.63
C VAL A 417 -14.88 7.36 7.04
N CYS A 418 -15.94 6.72 7.45
CA CYS A 418 -17.33 7.05 7.14
C CYS A 418 -18.09 7.19 8.48
N PRO A 419 -18.05 8.34 9.16
CA PRO A 419 -18.58 8.51 10.52
C PRO A 419 -20.06 8.14 10.63
N SER A 420 -20.85 8.50 9.62
CA SER A 420 -22.29 8.17 9.53
C SER A 420 -22.57 6.77 8.95
N GLY A 421 -21.52 6.03 8.54
CA GLY A 421 -21.62 4.77 7.82
C GLY A 421 -21.64 4.96 6.31
N LEU A 422 -20.95 4.06 5.57
CA LEU A 422 -20.82 4.17 4.11
C LEU A 422 -22.16 4.05 3.37
N ARG A 423 -22.99 3.09 3.78
CA ARG A 423 -24.30 2.87 3.14
C ARG A 423 -25.32 3.91 3.58
N SER A 424 -25.20 4.40 4.82
CA SER A 424 -26.12 5.38 5.38
C SER A 424 -25.86 6.79 4.85
N ASP A 425 -24.60 7.18 4.72
CA ASP A 425 -24.19 8.50 4.23
C ASP A 425 -22.78 8.45 3.62
N ALA A 426 -22.71 8.09 2.35
CA ALA A 426 -21.45 8.03 1.59
C ALA A 426 -20.76 9.41 1.49
N ALA A 427 -21.51 10.52 1.61
CA ALA A 427 -20.94 11.87 1.55
C ALA A 427 -20.13 12.22 2.80
N SER A 428 -20.37 11.55 3.94
CA SER A 428 -19.59 11.70 5.16
C SER A 428 -18.20 11.06 5.07
N CYS A 429 -17.97 10.19 4.06
CA CYS A 429 -16.76 9.43 3.93
C CYS A 429 -15.56 10.28 3.49
N THR A 430 -14.43 10.03 4.09
CA THR A 430 -13.14 10.65 3.72
C THR A 430 -12.02 9.62 3.74
N ALA A 431 -11.05 9.78 2.86
CA ALA A 431 -9.82 9.02 2.85
C ALA A 431 -8.63 9.97 2.97
N ALA A 432 -7.63 9.59 3.74
CA ALA A 432 -6.41 10.37 3.87
C ALA A 432 -5.20 9.47 4.14
N SER A 433 -4.05 9.90 3.64
CA SER A 433 -2.72 9.42 4.00
C SER A 433 -2.07 10.42 4.95
N ASP A 434 -1.26 9.91 5.88
CA ASP A 434 -0.57 10.74 6.86
C ASP A 434 0.36 11.75 6.16
N PRO A 435 0.25 13.06 6.45
CA PRO A 435 1.09 14.08 5.83
C PRO A 435 2.57 13.99 6.22
N ALA A 436 2.90 13.29 7.30
CA ALA A 436 4.29 12.98 7.64
C ALA A 436 4.92 11.95 6.68
N GLY A 437 4.09 11.15 6.00
CA GLY A 437 4.48 10.20 4.97
C GLY A 437 4.63 10.85 3.59
N ALA A 438 4.88 10.01 2.59
CA ALA A 438 4.84 10.36 1.17
C ALA A 438 3.76 9.55 0.44
N GLY A 439 2.76 9.10 1.19
CA GLY A 439 1.64 8.31 0.72
C GLY A 439 0.60 9.13 -0.04
N LEU A 440 -0.41 8.42 -0.54
CA LEU A 440 -1.52 9.00 -1.28
C LEU A 440 -2.83 8.32 -0.90
N ALA A 441 -3.89 9.11 -0.79
CA ALA A 441 -5.26 8.63 -0.68
C ALA A 441 -6.08 9.10 -1.90
N LEU A 442 -6.84 8.18 -2.49
CA LEU A 442 -7.63 8.44 -3.69
C LEU A 442 -9.04 7.87 -3.54
N SER A 443 -10.03 8.63 -3.98
CA SER A 443 -11.39 8.10 -4.18
C SER A 443 -11.51 7.49 -5.58
N ALA A 444 -12.20 6.35 -5.66
CA ALA A 444 -12.62 5.70 -6.89
C ALA A 444 -14.12 5.96 -7.09
N VAL A 445 -14.44 7.11 -7.67
CA VAL A 445 -15.84 7.44 -8.05
C VAL A 445 -15.99 7.04 -9.51
N GLY A 446 -16.87 6.07 -9.79
CA GLY A 446 -17.28 5.74 -11.15
C GLY A 446 -17.95 6.95 -11.81
N ARG A 447 -17.65 7.19 -13.08
CA ARG A 447 -18.32 8.19 -13.90
C ARG A 447 -19.72 7.73 -14.28
#